data_417c47bd67ea186c8105d4f8cce681d8
#
_entry.id   417c47bd67ea186c8105d4f8cce681d8
#
_cell.length_a   1.000
_cell.length_b   1.000
_cell.length_c   1.000
_cell.angle_alpha   90.00
_cell.angle_beta   90.00
_cell.angle_gamma   90.00
#
_symmetry.space_group_name_H-M   'P 1'
#
loop_
_entity.id
_entity.type
_entity.pdbx_description
1 polymer ?
#
loop_
_entity_poly.entity_id
_entity_poly.type
_entity_poly.pdbx_seq_one_letter_code
_entity_poly.pdbx_strand_id
1 'polypeptide(L)'
;GEYYLGEQKASFNFNVKLKNPKFTLTTDTLHYNVRTKWAEVQGPSNIYHDKDVVYTERGYYNSEKEIYRLSNRSKRAELYHNAITHNGRITDYESRLLGDSLVYGKNDKMKVFGHVFYEDKKNRGQLMGDYGEYHEVFGIAMATGHALAKEYSQGKDTLFVHADTLRLYSYDVETNKPKTKDTKNIYRVLHGYFHVRSFRNDVQAVCDSLVFNSQKKLLTLYRDPIVWNDNRQVLGEEINVFTNDSTIDSIHVDRQALLVEQLQTDSA
;
A
#
# COMPACT_ATOMS: atom_id res chain seq x y z
N GLY A 1 23.72 1.75 -31.48
CA GLY A 1 23.07 3.00 -31.06
C GLY A 1 23.32 4.11 -32.06
N GLU A 2 22.39 5.00 -32.18
CA GLU A 2 22.40 6.13 -33.11
C GLU A 2 22.29 7.44 -32.33
N TYR A 3 22.96 8.50 -32.81
CA TYR A 3 22.85 9.84 -32.22
C TYR A 3 22.45 10.85 -33.28
N TYR A 4 21.34 11.55 -33.06
CA TYR A 4 20.78 12.57 -33.97
C TYR A 4 21.17 13.96 -33.44
N LEU A 5 22.21 14.55 -34.07
CA LEU A 5 22.79 15.85 -33.66
C LEU A 5 21.74 16.98 -33.65
N GLY A 6 20.88 17.07 -34.67
CA GLY A 6 19.86 18.12 -34.77
C GLY A 6 18.79 18.06 -33.69
N GLU A 7 18.42 16.86 -33.25
CA GLU A 7 17.41 16.59 -32.23
C GLU A 7 18.03 16.45 -30.83
N GLN A 8 19.35 16.37 -30.73
CA GLN A 8 20.09 16.05 -29.50
C GLN A 8 19.56 14.79 -28.82
N LYS A 9 19.25 13.76 -29.61
CA LYS A 9 18.64 12.51 -29.17
C LYS A 9 19.54 11.33 -29.46
N ALA A 10 19.72 10.49 -28.46
CA ALA A 10 20.39 9.19 -28.59
C ALA A 10 19.34 8.08 -28.58
N SER A 11 19.52 7.08 -29.45
CA SER A 11 18.66 5.89 -29.53
C SER A 11 19.51 4.63 -29.48
N PHE A 12 19.12 3.71 -28.64
CA PHE A 12 19.74 2.39 -28.46
C PHE A 12 18.65 1.34 -28.60
N ASN A 13 18.87 0.36 -29.46
CA ASN A 13 17.90 -0.69 -29.77
C ASN A 13 18.55 -2.06 -29.57
N PHE A 14 17.73 -3.04 -29.19
CA PHE A 14 18.05 -4.46 -29.01
C PHE A 14 18.98 -4.74 -27.80
N ASN A 15 18.39 -5.34 -26.77
CA ASN A 15 19.09 -5.80 -25.57
C ASN A 15 19.97 -4.72 -24.91
N VAL A 16 19.40 -3.54 -24.74
CA VAL A 16 20.11 -2.40 -24.13
C VAL A 16 20.36 -2.66 -22.66
N LYS A 17 21.60 -2.53 -22.24
CA LYS A 17 22.00 -2.54 -20.83
C LYS A 17 22.69 -1.24 -20.47
N LEU A 18 22.08 -0.47 -19.61
CA LEU A 18 22.64 0.76 -19.03
C LEU A 18 23.03 0.48 -17.58
N LYS A 19 24.25 0.82 -17.23
CA LYS A 19 24.74 0.72 -15.85
C LYS A 19 25.31 2.06 -15.40
N ASN A 20 24.86 2.52 -14.24
CA ASN A 20 25.45 3.64 -13.52
C ASN A 20 25.64 3.28 -12.04
N PRO A 21 26.28 4.13 -11.22
CA PRO A 21 26.53 3.83 -9.80
C PRO A 21 25.26 3.56 -8.98
N LYS A 22 24.09 4.11 -9.40
CA LYS A 22 22.84 4.01 -8.65
C LYS A 22 21.95 2.84 -9.09
N PHE A 23 21.96 2.49 -10.38
CA PHE A 23 21.06 1.45 -10.89
C PHE A 23 21.61 0.75 -12.13
N THR A 24 21.04 -0.40 -12.43
CA THR A 24 21.22 -1.11 -13.70
C THR A 24 19.86 -1.22 -14.39
N LEU A 25 19.78 -0.79 -15.66
CA LEU A 25 18.60 -0.93 -16.51
C LEU A 25 18.89 -1.95 -17.60
N THR A 26 17.93 -2.84 -17.85
CA THR A 26 17.85 -3.67 -19.06
C THR A 26 16.54 -3.39 -19.77
N THR A 27 16.58 -3.20 -21.09
CA THR A 27 15.40 -2.85 -21.91
C THR A 27 15.63 -3.24 -23.37
N ASP A 28 14.56 -3.33 -24.15
CA ASP A 28 14.69 -3.52 -25.60
C ASP A 28 15.15 -2.24 -26.29
N THR A 29 14.57 -1.11 -25.92
CA THR A 29 14.84 0.17 -26.56
C THR A 29 14.95 1.28 -25.52
N LEU A 30 15.98 2.12 -25.66
CA LEU A 30 16.23 3.31 -24.85
C LEU A 30 16.41 4.53 -25.75
N HIS A 31 15.57 5.54 -25.55
CA HIS A 31 15.73 6.86 -26.15
C HIS A 31 16.13 7.87 -25.07
N TYR A 32 17.12 8.70 -25.35
CA TYR A 32 17.53 9.77 -24.43
C TYR A 32 17.63 11.11 -25.16
N ASN A 33 16.95 12.10 -24.64
CA ASN A 33 17.01 13.47 -25.12
C ASN A 33 17.96 14.29 -24.22
N VAL A 34 19.09 14.69 -24.77
CA VAL A 34 20.17 15.39 -24.03
C VAL A 34 19.71 16.77 -23.55
N ARG A 35 18.86 17.46 -24.33
CA ARG A 35 18.37 18.80 -23.99
C ARG A 35 17.34 18.78 -22.88
N THR A 36 16.36 17.89 -22.97
CA THR A 36 15.26 17.81 -22.01
C THR A 36 15.55 16.90 -20.83
N LYS A 37 16.66 16.14 -20.88
CA LYS A 37 17.07 15.17 -19.86
C LYS A 37 16.07 14.02 -19.64
N TRP A 38 15.19 13.78 -20.59
CA TRP A 38 14.26 12.67 -20.56
C TRP A 38 14.86 11.44 -21.23
N ALA A 39 14.79 10.33 -20.49
CA ALA A 39 14.97 8.98 -21.00
C ALA A 39 13.60 8.31 -21.15
N GLU A 40 13.41 7.56 -22.22
CA GLU A 40 12.25 6.72 -22.46
C GLU A 40 12.72 5.30 -22.72
N VAL A 41 12.15 4.33 -22.00
CA VAL A 41 12.32 2.91 -22.25
C VAL A 41 11.07 2.32 -22.90
N GLN A 42 11.25 1.41 -23.84
CA GLN A 42 10.17 0.71 -24.54
C GLN A 42 10.49 -0.78 -24.63
N GLY A 43 9.45 -1.61 -24.41
CA GLY A 43 9.55 -3.05 -24.31
C GLY A 43 9.84 -3.50 -22.87
N PRO A 44 9.91 -4.82 -22.65
CA PRO A 44 10.18 -5.40 -21.33
C PRO A 44 11.45 -4.81 -20.71
N SER A 45 11.29 -4.12 -19.61
CA SER A 45 12.37 -3.37 -18.96
C SER A 45 12.45 -3.73 -17.48
N ASN A 46 13.67 -3.99 -16.99
CA ASN A 46 13.93 -4.17 -15.57
C ASN A 46 14.91 -3.10 -15.09
N ILE A 47 14.61 -2.49 -13.97
CA ILE A 47 15.48 -1.53 -13.30
C ILE A 47 15.82 -2.13 -11.94
N TYR A 48 17.12 -2.32 -11.71
CA TYR A 48 17.67 -2.84 -10.46
C TYR A 48 18.34 -1.70 -9.69
N HIS A 49 17.87 -1.40 -8.52
CA HIS A 49 18.41 -0.39 -7.62
C HIS A 49 18.54 -0.99 -6.21
N ASP A 50 19.77 -1.18 -5.76
CA ASP A 50 20.08 -1.92 -4.53
C ASP A 50 19.40 -3.30 -4.50
N LYS A 51 18.41 -3.47 -3.64
CA LYS A 51 17.58 -4.68 -3.52
C LYS A 51 16.20 -4.54 -4.16
N ASP A 52 15.92 -3.41 -4.80
CA ASP A 52 14.64 -3.14 -5.43
C ASP A 52 14.67 -3.51 -6.91
N VAL A 53 13.59 -4.06 -7.39
CA VAL A 53 13.40 -4.39 -8.81
C VAL A 53 12.10 -3.76 -9.30
N VAL A 54 12.21 -3.00 -10.37
CA VAL A 54 11.07 -2.41 -11.08
C VAL A 54 10.92 -3.11 -12.42
N TYR A 55 9.73 -3.58 -12.72
CA TYR A 55 9.35 -4.08 -14.03
C TYR A 55 8.37 -3.12 -14.70
N THR A 56 8.65 -2.75 -15.95
CA THR A 56 7.78 -1.90 -16.77
C THR A 56 7.94 -2.22 -18.26
N GLU A 57 6.90 -2.02 -19.06
CA GLU A 57 6.97 -2.11 -20.52
C GLU A 57 7.19 -0.74 -21.18
N ARG A 58 6.88 0.34 -20.45
CA ARG A 58 7.11 1.70 -20.87
C ARG A 58 7.45 2.57 -19.68
N GLY A 59 8.59 3.20 -19.73
CA GLY A 59 9.06 4.06 -18.65
C GLY A 59 9.64 5.36 -19.16
N TYR A 60 9.44 6.41 -18.38
CA TYR A 60 10.06 7.72 -18.58
C TYR A 60 10.82 8.12 -17.33
N TYR A 61 12.02 8.60 -17.50
CA TYR A 61 12.86 9.12 -16.43
C TYR A 61 13.41 10.49 -16.79
N ASN A 62 13.28 11.46 -15.90
CA ASN A 62 13.94 12.74 -16.02
C ASN A 62 15.09 12.84 -15.03
N SER A 63 16.33 12.93 -15.53
CA SER A 63 17.55 12.89 -14.70
C SER A 63 17.79 14.16 -13.88
N GLU A 64 17.24 15.31 -14.25
CA GLU A 64 17.33 16.55 -13.46
C GLU A 64 16.27 16.61 -12.35
N LYS A 65 15.05 16.20 -12.70
CA LYS A 65 13.91 16.26 -11.78
C LYS A 65 13.82 15.04 -10.89
N GLU A 66 14.56 13.97 -11.20
CA GLU A 66 14.50 12.66 -10.52
C GLU A 66 13.07 12.11 -10.43
N ILE A 67 12.33 12.25 -11.53
CA ILE A 67 10.94 11.77 -11.63
C ILE A 67 10.91 10.56 -12.55
N TYR A 68 10.26 9.50 -12.08
CA TYR A 68 9.97 8.30 -12.87
C TYR A 68 8.47 8.25 -13.17
N ARG A 69 8.16 7.78 -14.36
CA ARG A 69 6.79 7.48 -14.76
C ARG A 69 6.79 6.13 -15.48
N LEU A 70 6.12 5.13 -14.89
CA LEU A 70 6.12 3.75 -15.35
C LEU A 70 4.71 3.34 -15.73
N SER A 71 4.56 2.60 -16.81
CA SER A 71 3.26 2.06 -17.25
C SER A 71 3.46 0.81 -18.11
N ASN A 72 2.45 -0.05 -18.14
CA ASN A 72 2.44 -1.24 -18.97
C ASN A 72 1.21 -1.22 -19.89
N ARG A 73 1.32 -1.86 -21.05
CA ARG A 73 0.21 -1.98 -22.00
C ARG A 73 -0.69 -3.16 -21.69
N SER A 74 -0.10 -4.28 -21.27
CA SER A 74 -0.78 -5.55 -21.09
C SER A 74 -0.87 -6.00 -19.65
N LYS A 75 -0.06 -5.42 -18.77
CA LYS A 75 0.02 -5.76 -17.35
C LYS A 75 0.16 -4.50 -16.52
N ARG A 76 0.06 -4.63 -15.20
CA ARG A 76 0.38 -3.53 -14.26
C ARG A 76 1.90 -3.30 -14.22
N ALA A 77 2.33 -2.07 -14.01
CA ALA A 77 3.70 -1.77 -13.62
C ALA A 77 3.95 -2.33 -12.22
N GLU A 78 5.15 -2.88 -11.97
CA GLU A 78 5.47 -3.63 -10.77
C GLU A 78 6.73 -3.08 -10.11
N LEU A 79 6.67 -2.84 -8.81
CA LEU A 79 7.81 -2.51 -7.96
C LEU A 79 7.92 -3.56 -6.86
N TYR A 80 9.08 -4.16 -6.72
CA TYR A 80 9.41 -5.14 -5.69
C TYR A 80 10.51 -4.58 -4.79
N HIS A 81 10.26 -4.58 -3.50
CA HIS A 81 11.20 -4.15 -2.47
C HIS A 81 11.86 -5.35 -1.80
N ASN A 82 13.17 -5.26 -1.55
CA ASN A 82 13.99 -6.36 -1.05
C ASN A 82 13.80 -7.65 -1.85
N ALA A 83 13.83 -7.53 -3.18
CA ALA A 83 13.63 -8.63 -4.10
C ALA A 83 14.82 -9.59 -4.13
N ILE A 84 14.52 -10.88 -4.11
CA ILE A 84 15.50 -11.95 -4.37
C ILE A 84 15.30 -12.41 -5.81
N THR A 85 16.38 -12.37 -6.60
CA THR A 85 16.33 -12.77 -8.00
C THR A 85 17.22 -13.99 -8.24
N HIS A 86 16.70 -14.95 -9.02
CA HIS A 86 17.47 -16.09 -9.52
C HIS A 86 17.27 -16.23 -11.03
N ASN A 87 18.38 -16.30 -11.78
CA ASN A 87 18.36 -16.35 -13.25
C ASN A 87 17.49 -15.25 -13.90
N GLY A 88 17.55 -14.01 -13.36
CA GLY A 88 16.77 -12.87 -13.88
C GLY A 88 15.28 -12.89 -13.56
N ARG A 89 14.83 -13.83 -12.72
CA ARG A 89 13.44 -13.90 -12.24
C ARG A 89 13.37 -13.59 -10.76
N ILE A 90 12.36 -12.83 -10.35
CA ILE A 90 12.06 -12.58 -8.93
C ILE A 90 11.51 -13.88 -8.33
N THR A 91 12.17 -14.40 -7.32
CA THR A 91 11.79 -15.63 -6.61
C THR A 91 11.15 -15.33 -5.26
N ASP A 92 11.50 -14.21 -4.64
CA ASP A 92 10.90 -13.73 -3.39
C ASP A 92 11.07 -12.22 -3.25
N TYR A 93 10.33 -11.60 -2.31
CA TYR A 93 10.35 -10.17 -2.01
C TYR A 93 9.75 -9.90 -0.62
N GLU A 94 10.10 -8.78 -0.01
CA GLU A 94 9.49 -8.32 1.25
C GLU A 94 8.13 -7.65 1.01
N SER A 95 8.08 -6.74 0.05
CA SER A 95 6.82 -6.12 -0.38
C SER A 95 6.78 -5.85 -1.89
N ARG A 96 5.57 -5.70 -2.43
CA ARG A 96 5.36 -5.33 -3.83
C ARG A 96 4.23 -4.32 -3.99
N LEU A 97 4.37 -3.48 -4.99
CA LEU A 97 3.38 -2.49 -5.39
C LEU A 97 3.10 -2.62 -6.88
N LEU A 98 1.82 -2.70 -7.24
CA LEU A 98 1.37 -2.81 -8.61
C LEU A 98 0.34 -1.71 -8.90
N GLY A 99 0.34 -1.22 -10.13
CA GLY A 99 -0.66 -0.27 -10.64
C GLY A 99 -0.57 -0.15 -12.14
N ASP A 100 -1.61 0.39 -12.77
CA ASP A 100 -1.59 0.64 -14.21
C ASP A 100 -0.51 1.66 -14.56
N SER A 101 -0.27 2.62 -13.67
CA SER A 101 0.84 3.57 -13.77
C SER A 101 1.39 3.92 -12.39
N LEU A 102 2.72 3.96 -12.29
CA LEU A 102 3.47 4.38 -11.11
C LEU A 102 4.20 5.68 -11.43
N VAL A 103 4.11 6.67 -10.55
CA VAL A 103 4.84 7.94 -10.64
C VAL A 103 5.60 8.15 -9.34
N TYR A 104 6.90 8.19 -9.41
CA TYR A 104 7.78 8.49 -8.29
C TYR A 104 8.39 9.88 -8.47
N GLY A 105 8.37 10.68 -7.43
CA GLY A 105 8.87 12.06 -7.44
C GLY A 105 10.00 12.30 -6.45
N LYS A 106 10.70 13.40 -6.62
CA LYS A 106 11.91 13.81 -5.89
C LYS A 106 11.79 13.78 -4.34
N ASN A 107 10.58 13.82 -3.78
CA ASN A 107 10.36 13.91 -2.34
C ASN A 107 9.99 12.56 -1.72
N ASP A 108 10.49 11.47 -2.24
CA ASP A 108 10.17 10.10 -1.80
C ASP A 108 8.65 9.82 -1.77
N LYS A 109 7.92 10.51 -2.67
CA LYS A 109 6.49 10.32 -2.87
C LYS A 109 6.22 9.50 -4.11
N MET A 110 5.45 8.45 -3.92
CA MET A 110 4.95 7.62 -4.99
C MET A 110 3.45 7.82 -5.15
N LYS A 111 2.99 7.91 -6.39
CA LYS A 111 1.58 7.88 -6.77
C LYS A 111 1.33 6.69 -7.67
N VAL A 112 0.23 6.01 -7.42
CA VAL A 112 -0.18 4.81 -8.14
C VAL A 112 -1.57 5.04 -8.68
N PHE A 113 -1.76 4.78 -9.96
CA PHE A 113 -3.01 5.01 -10.66
C PHE A 113 -3.52 3.69 -11.25
N GLY A 114 -4.78 3.40 -11.05
CA GLY A 114 -5.51 2.26 -11.58
C GLY A 114 -5.08 0.93 -10.97
N HIS A 115 -6.06 0.15 -10.53
CA HIS A 115 -5.88 -1.22 -9.99
C HIS A 115 -4.71 -1.35 -9.00
N VAL A 116 -4.65 -0.40 -8.05
CA VAL A 116 -3.61 -0.38 -7.02
C VAL A 116 -3.66 -1.67 -6.21
N PHE A 117 -2.51 -2.30 -6.07
CA PHE A 117 -2.32 -3.45 -5.21
C PHE A 117 -0.97 -3.35 -4.51
N TYR A 118 -0.99 -3.18 -3.21
CA TYR A 118 0.18 -3.26 -2.35
C TYR A 118 0.10 -4.51 -1.49
N GLU A 119 1.20 -5.24 -1.37
CA GLU A 119 1.34 -6.40 -0.50
C GLU A 119 2.61 -6.26 0.32
N ASP A 120 2.48 -6.45 1.62
CA ASP A 120 3.57 -6.48 2.60
C ASP A 120 3.59 -7.87 3.25
N LYS A 121 4.50 -8.72 2.80
CA LYS A 121 4.63 -10.10 3.31
C LYS A 121 5.12 -10.12 4.75
N LYS A 122 6.00 -9.18 5.11
CA LYS A 122 6.57 -9.10 6.46
C LYS A 122 5.51 -8.76 7.50
N ASN A 123 4.64 -7.81 7.19
CA ASN A 123 3.56 -7.41 8.08
C ASN A 123 2.23 -8.11 7.75
N ARG A 124 2.22 -9.06 6.79
CA ARG A 124 1.07 -9.87 6.38
C ARG A 124 -0.17 -9.02 6.08
N GLY A 125 0.01 -7.98 5.27
CA GLY A 125 -1.04 -7.05 4.90
C GLY A 125 -1.11 -6.78 3.41
N GLN A 126 -2.29 -6.40 2.94
CA GLN A 126 -2.54 -5.95 1.57
C GLN A 126 -3.39 -4.70 1.59
N LEU A 127 -3.16 -3.80 0.63
CA LEU A 127 -3.96 -2.59 0.41
C LEU A 127 -4.28 -2.48 -1.07
N MET A 128 -5.55 -2.23 -1.39
CA MET A 128 -6.05 -2.10 -2.76
C MET A 128 -6.87 -0.84 -2.91
N GLY A 129 -7.01 -0.35 -4.15
CA GLY A 129 -7.84 0.81 -4.49
C GLY A 129 -7.68 1.19 -5.96
N ASP A 130 -8.36 2.25 -6.38
CA ASP A 130 -8.23 2.78 -7.73
C ASP A 130 -7.10 3.82 -7.85
N TYR A 131 -6.76 4.46 -6.73
CA TYR A 131 -5.65 5.39 -6.61
C TYR A 131 -4.94 5.20 -5.28
N GLY A 132 -3.60 5.34 -5.27
CA GLY A 132 -2.78 5.26 -4.06
C GLY A 132 -1.68 6.31 -4.02
N GLU A 133 -1.30 6.68 -2.80
CA GLU A 133 -0.10 7.47 -2.51
C GLU A 133 0.73 6.78 -1.42
N TYR A 134 2.04 6.87 -1.54
CA TYR A 134 2.97 6.41 -0.53
C TYR A 134 4.08 7.42 -0.33
N HIS A 135 4.41 7.70 0.91
CA HIS A 135 5.54 8.54 1.29
C HIS A 135 6.48 7.74 2.18
N GLU A 136 7.59 7.28 1.61
CA GLU A 136 8.50 6.33 2.24
C GLU A 136 9.10 6.86 3.55
N VAL A 137 9.63 8.08 3.54
CA VAL A 137 10.29 8.68 4.71
C VAL A 137 9.37 8.75 5.92
N PHE A 138 8.14 9.20 5.73
CA PHE A 138 7.17 9.32 6.81
C PHE A 138 6.33 8.07 7.05
N GLY A 139 6.45 7.07 6.17
CA GLY A 139 5.65 5.84 6.25
C GLY A 139 4.15 6.11 6.20
N ILE A 140 3.73 7.05 5.35
CA ILE A 140 2.33 7.38 5.13
C ILE A 140 1.88 6.69 3.84
N ALA A 141 0.82 5.90 3.91
CA ALA A 141 0.18 5.30 2.76
C ALA A 141 -1.30 5.71 2.69
N MET A 142 -1.82 5.82 1.48
CA MET A 142 -3.23 6.10 1.23
C MET A 142 -3.71 5.28 0.03
N ALA A 143 -4.94 4.76 0.13
CA ALA A 143 -5.69 4.23 -0.99
C ALA A 143 -7.09 4.82 -0.99
N THR A 144 -7.62 5.13 -2.17
CA THR A 144 -8.97 5.65 -2.36
C THR A 144 -9.61 5.06 -3.61
N GLY A 145 -10.93 5.12 -3.72
CA GLY A 145 -11.70 4.44 -4.74
C GLY A 145 -11.70 2.93 -4.50
N HIS A 146 -12.80 2.41 -3.96
CA HIS A 146 -12.93 1.00 -3.57
C HIS A 146 -11.79 0.50 -2.67
N ALA A 147 -11.36 1.37 -1.73
CA ALA A 147 -10.20 1.06 -0.89
C ALA A 147 -10.49 -0.15 0.01
N LEU A 148 -9.62 -1.15 -0.04
CA LEU A 148 -9.72 -2.38 0.74
C LEU A 148 -8.37 -2.71 1.36
N ALA A 149 -8.32 -2.80 2.68
CA ALA A 149 -7.19 -3.37 3.41
C ALA A 149 -7.50 -4.80 3.85
N LYS A 150 -6.48 -5.67 3.81
CA LYS A 150 -6.53 -7.02 4.37
C LYS A 150 -5.37 -7.19 5.33
N GLU A 151 -5.65 -7.77 6.48
CA GLU A 151 -4.67 -8.13 7.48
C GLU A 151 -4.86 -9.61 7.83
N TYR A 152 -3.81 -10.41 7.66
CA TYR A 152 -3.83 -11.88 7.82
C TYR A 152 -2.73 -12.41 8.76
N SER A 153 -2.23 -11.53 9.65
CA SER A 153 -1.20 -11.89 10.64
C SER A 153 -1.73 -12.82 11.72
N GLN A 154 -3.02 -12.78 11.99
CA GLN A 154 -3.70 -13.38 13.13
C GLN A 154 -4.06 -14.87 12.93
N GLY A 155 -3.35 -15.61 12.08
CA GLY A 155 -3.57 -17.03 11.91
C GLY A 155 -4.57 -17.39 10.80
N LYS A 156 -5.70 -18.02 11.12
CA LYS A 156 -6.65 -18.53 10.11
C LYS A 156 -7.61 -17.48 9.57
N ASP A 157 -7.84 -16.39 10.32
CA ASP A 157 -8.85 -15.39 9.98
C ASP A 157 -8.23 -14.11 9.44
N THR A 158 -8.73 -13.68 8.30
CA THR A 158 -8.33 -12.42 7.65
C THR A 158 -9.31 -11.32 8.05
N LEU A 159 -8.78 -10.20 8.55
CA LEU A 159 -9.53 -8.98 8.72
C LEU A 159 -9.56 -8.22 7.39
N PHE A 160 -10.76 -7.90 6.93
CA PHE A 160 -11.03 -7.04 5.78
C PHE A 160 -11.57 -5.70 6.27
N VAL A 161 -11.02 -4.61 5.77
CA VAL A 161 -11.51 -3.25 6.05
C VAL A 161 -11.70 -2.52 4.74
N HIS A 162 -12.94 -2.18 4.41
CA HIS A 162 -13.32 -1.39 3.26
C HIS A 162 -13.73 0.02 3.71
N ALA A 163 -13.37 1.04 2.92
CA ALA A 163 -13.79 2.42 3.09
C ALA A 163 -13.70 3.18 1.75
N ASP A 164 -14.25 4.39 1.67
CA ASP A 164 -14.01 5.25 0.50
C ASP A 164 -12.53 5.62 0.39
N THR A 165 -11.91 5.89 1.55
CA THR A 165 -10.46 6.16 1.66
C THR A 165 -9.88 5.50 2.90
N LEU A 166 -8.76 4.82 2.74
CA LEU A 166 -7.93 4.29 3.81
C LEU A 166 -6.61 5.05 3.87
N ARG A 167 -6.20 5.47 5.06
CA ARG A 167 -4.90 6.12 5.30
C ARG A 167 -4.17 5.44 6.45
N LEU A 168 -2.92 5.10 6.20
CA LEU A 168 -2.03 4.51 7.19
C LEU A 168 -0.94 5.53 7.55
N TYR A 169 -0.76 5.76 8.83
CA TYR A 169 0.29 6.61 9.37
C TYR A 169 1.25 5.76 10.20
N SER A 170 2.53 6.05 10.12
CA SER A 170 3.56 5.40 10.94
C SER A 170 4.18 6.39 11.92
N TYR A 171 4.28 5.98 13.16
CA TYR A 171 4.82 6.76 14.27
C TYR A 171 5.95 6.01 14.95
N ASP A 172 6.87 6.74 15.50
CA ASP A 172 7.93 6.24 16.36
C ASP A 172 7.36 5.83 17.73
N VAL A 173 7.68 4.62 18.18
CA VAL A 173 7.16 4.05 19.43
C VAL A 173 7.61 4.84 20.67
N GLU A 174 8.85 5.34 20.65
CA GLU A 174 9.46 6.00 21.81
C GLU A 174 9.01 7.47 21.94
N THR A 175 8.93 8.15 20.80
CA THR A 175 8.67 9.60 20.79
C THR A 175 7.22 9.97 20.50
N ASN A 176 6.41 9.03 19.99
CA ASN A 176 5.06 9.26 19.48
C ASN A 176 4.98 10.32 18.36
N LYS A 177 6.11 10.59 17.69
CA LYS A 177 6.18 11.51 16.55
C LYS A 177 6.06 10.74 15.23
N PRO A 178 5.66 11.40 14.12
CA PRO A 178 5.69 10.79 12.82
C PRO A 178 7.05 10.15 12.50
N LYS A 179 7.02 8.99 11.85
CA LYS A 179 8.23 8.26 11.42
C LYS A 179 9.15 9.18 10.62
N THR A 180 10.46 8.98 10.79
CA THR A 180 11.54 9.59 9.99
C THR A 180 12.41 8.48 9.38
N LYS A 181 13.44 8.86 8.62
CA LYS A 181 14.42 7.89 8.07
C LYS A 181 15.13 7.08 9.17
N ASP A 182 15.38 7.69 10.32
CA ASP A 182 16.16 7.11 11.41
C ASP A 182 15.33 6.29 12.40
N THR A 183 14.00 6.31 12.26
CA THR A 183 13.09 5.58 13.15
C THR A 183 13.22 4.08 12.96
N LYS A 184 13.57 3.35 14.02
CA LYS A 184 13.76 1.89 14.01
C LYS A 184 12.49 1.13 14.40
N ASN A 185 11.80 1.60 15.43
CA ASN A 185 10.61 0.97 15.99
C ASN A 185 9.38 1.82 15.67
N ILE A 186 8.43 1.26 14.96
CA ILE A 186 7.23 1.97 14.54
C ILE A 186 5.96 1.26 15.01
N TYR A 187 4.95 2.05 15.31
CA TYR A 187 3.57 1.61 15.35
C TYR A 187 2.76 2.30 14.26
N ARG A 188 1.61 1.77 13.94
CA ARG A 188 0.77 2.25 12.84
C ARG A 188 -0.60 2.65 13.32
N VAL A 189 -1.14 3.70 12.69
CA VAL A 189 -2.52 4.15 12.90
C VAL A 189 -3.21 4.14 11.54
N LEU A 190 -4.23 3.28 11.42
CA LEU A 190 -5.08 3.19 10.22
C LEU A 190 -6.31 4.07 10.44
N HIS A 191 -6.61 4.94 9.49
CA HIS A 191 -7.84 5.69 9.39
C HIS A 191 -8.66 5.20 8.21
N GLY A 192 -9.92 4.86 8.43
CA GLY A 192 -10.92 4.64 7.40
C GLY A 192 -11.90 5.80 7.38
N TYR A 193 -12.13 6.37 6.20
CA TYR A 193 -13.02 7.51 6.00
C TYR A 193 -14.15 7.13 5.09
N PHE A 194 -15.35 7.32 5.57
CA PHE A 194 -16.65 7.15 4.93
C PHE A 194 -16.99 5.71 4.50
N HIS A 195 -18.21 5.32 4.78
CA HIS A 195 -18.83 4.03 4.41
C HIS A 195 -17.97 2.82 4.83
N VAL A 196 -17.42 2.89 6.04
CA VAL A 196 -16.53 1.84 6.53
C VAL A 196 -17.30 0.55 6.79
N ARG A 197 -16.74 -0.55 6.33
CA ARG A 197 -17.19 -1.91 6.61
C ARG A 197 -15.99 -2.75 6.97
N SER A 198 -16.04 -3.43 8.09
CA SER A 198 -15.03 -4.40 8.47
C SER A 198 -15.65 -5.78 8.63
N PHE A 199 -14.87 -6.78 8.28
CA PHE A 199 -15.27 -8.18 8.34
C PHE A 199 -14.12 -9.04 8.82
N ARG A 200 -14.37 -9.84 9.83
CA ARG A 200 -13.64 -11.02 10.24
C ARG A 200 -14.69 -12.05 10.68
N ASN A 201 -14.39 -13.34 10.67
CA ASN A 201 -15.40 -14.38 10.93
C ASN A 201 -16.14 -14.20 12.28
N ASP A 202 -15.43 -13.77 13.31
CA ASP A 202 -15.94 -13.60 14.67
C ASP A 202 -16.52 -12.20 14.94
N VAL A 203 -16.22 -11.22 14.07
CA VAL A 203 -16.67 -9.85 14.26
C VAL A 203 -16.85 -9.12 12.94
N GLN A 204 -17.93 -8.36 12.85
CA GLN A 204 -18.24 -7.50 11.72
C GLN A 204 -18.61 -6.12 12.25
N ALA A 205 -18.30 -5.07 11.49
CA ALA A 205 -18.72 -3.74 11.86
C ALA A 205 -19.01 -2.87 10.64
N VAL A 206 -19.92 -1.92 10.83
CA VAL A 206 -20.17 -0.81 9.91
C VAL A 206 -20.14 0.48 10.70
N CYS A 207 -19.62 1.54 10.09
CA CYS A 207 -19.60 2.89 10.65
C CYS A 207 -19.31 3.92 9.55
N ASP A 208 -19.40 5.21 9.88
CA ASP A 208 -18.94 6.25 8.96
C ASP A 208 -17.42 6.26 8.85
N SER A 209 -16.74 6.27 9.99
CA SER A 209 -15.29 6.37 10.05
C SER A 209 -14.70 5.50 11.15
N LEU A 210 -13.45 5.04 10.96
CA LEU A 210 -12.71 4.28 11.98
C LEU A 210 -11.29 4.78 12.17
N VAL A 211 -10.76 4.53 13.37
CA VAL A 211 -9.34 4.65 13.68
C VAL A 211 -8.87 3.39 14.40
N PHE A 212 -7.85 2.73 13.85
CA PHE A 212 -7.16 1.62 14.53
C PHE A 212 -5.74 2.03 14.92
N ASN A 213 -5.41 1.93 16.19
CA ASN A 213 -4.07 2.18 16.71
C ASN A 213 -3.41 0.85 17.12
N SER A 214 -2.37 0.44 16.39
CA SER A 214 -1.72 -0.85 16.60
C SER A 214 -0.91 -0.93 17.90
N GLN A 215 -0.44 0.21 18.45
CA GLN A 215 0.28 0.24 19.73
C GLN A 215 -0.68 0.05 20.91
N LYS A 216 -1.83 0.72 20.85
CA LYS A 216 -2.87 0.65 21.88
C LYS A 216 -3.77 -0.58 21.69
N LYS A 217 -3.66 -1.25 20.56
CA LYS A 217 -4.57 -2.33 20.14
C LYS A 217 -6.03 -1.94 20.25
N LEU A 218 -6.32 -0.68 19.91
CA LEU A 218 -7.61 -0.04 20.03
C LEU A 218 -8.16 0.30 18.65
N LEU A 219 -9.38 -0.19 18.37
CA LEU A 219 -10.20 0.21 17.24
C LEU A 219 -11.33 1.09 17.75
N THR A 220 -11.42 2.31 17.25
CA THR A 220 -12.51 3.24 17.53
C THR A 220 -13.37 3.42 16.29
N LEU A 221 -14.65 3.23 16.43
CA LEU A 221 -15.67 3.36 15.38
C LEU A 221 -16.53 4.57 15.68
N TYR A 222 -16.73 5.44 14.70
CA TYR A 222 -17.41 6.73 14.85
C TYR A 222 -18.68 6.83 14.01
N ARG A 223 -19.65 7.59 14.49
CA ARG A 223 -20.90 7.95 13.83
C ARG A 223 -21.76 6.74 13.49
N ASP A 224 -22.66 6.44 14.42
CA ASP A 224 -23.64 5.37 14.34
C ASP A 224 -23.03 3.99 14.02
N PRO A 225 -21.96 3.59 14.72
CA PRO A 225 -21.36 2.29 14.52
C PRO A 225 -22.32 1.17 14.95
N ILE A 226 -22.24 0.07 14.20
CA ILE A 226 -22.88 -1.20 14.55
C ILE A 226 -21.79 -2.26 14.51
N VAL A 227 -21.67 -3.02 15.60
CA VAL A 227 -20.76 -4.17 15.71
C VAL A 227 -21.57 -5.43 15.92
N TRP A 228 -21.31 -6.45 15.13
CA TRP A 228 -21.84 -7.81 15.32
C TRP A 228 -20.70 -8.71 15.79
N ASN A 229 -20.97 -9.45 16.87
CA ASN A 229 -20.04 -10.43 17.42
C ASN A 229 -20.85 -11.66 17.83
N ASP A 230 -20.69 -12.74 17.10
CA ASP A 230 -21.51 -13.95 17.23
C ASP A 230 -23.04 -13.64 17.14
N ASN A 231 -23.77 -13.89 18.24
CA ASN A 231 -25.21 -13.65 18.34
C ASN A 231 -25.57 -12.26 18.91
N ARG A 232 -24.58 -11.38 19.06
CA ARG A 232 -24.76 -10.06 19.68
C ARG A 232 -24.58 -8.94 18.67
N GLN A 233 -25.39 -7.90 18.82
CA GLN A 233 -25.29 -6.65 18.09
C GLN A 233 -25.15 -5.50 19.08
N VAL A 234 -24.14 -4.70 18.89
CA VAL A 234 -23.81 -3.53 19.73
C VAL A 234 -23.91 -2.28 18.89
N LEU A 235 -24.63 -1.28 19.38
CA LEU A 235 -24.82 0.02 18.74
C LEU A 235 -24.49 1.14 19.73
N GLY A 236 -24.13 2.32 19.21
CA GLY A 236 -23.85 3.52 19.99
C GLY A 236 -23.44 4.69 19.11
N GLU A 237 -23.09 5.83 19.68
CA GLU A 237 -22.53 6.96 18.93
C GLU A 237 -21.03 6.75 18.61
N GLU A 238 -20.32 6.12 19.53
CA GLU A 238 -18.91 5.73 19.40
C GLU A 238 -18.70 4.36 20.07
N ILE A 239 -18.00 3.47 19.40
CA ILE A 239 -17.64 2.15 19.94
C ILE A 239 -16.12 2.00 19.94
N ASN A 240 -15.59 1.68 21.11
CA ASN A 240 -14.18 1.40 21.34
C ASN A 240 -13.98 -0.11 21.55
N VAL A 241 -13.30 -0.77 20.62
CA VAL A 241 -12.99 -2.20 20.66
C VAL A 241 -11.53 -2.38 21.03
N PHE A 242 -11.28 -2.96 22.20
CA PHE A 242 -9.95 -3.33 22.64
C PHE A 242 -9.66 -4.75 22.18
N THR A 243 -8.51 -4.95 21.57
CA THR A 243 -8.10 -6.25 21.04
C THR A 243 -6.81 -6.70 21.70
N ASN A 244 -6.62 -8.00 21.81
CA ASN A 244 -5.31 -8.61 22.03
C ASN A 244 -4.82 -9.22 20.71
N ASP A 245 -3.76 -10.05 20.76
CA ASP A 245 -3.16 -10.63 19.54
C ASP A 245 -4.07 -11.63 18.81
N SER A 246 -5.17 -12.06 19.39
CA SER A 246 -6.00 -13.14 18.85
C SER A 246 -7.50 -12.89 18.88
N THR A 247 -7.99 -12.06 19.80
CA THR A 247 -9.44 -11.89 20.07
C THR A 247 -9.79 -10.47 20.47
N ILE A 248 -11.08 -10.18 20.56
CA ILE A 248 -11.61 -9.01 21.24
C ILE A 248 -11.46 -9.22 22.74
N ASP A 249 -10.88 -8.23 23.41
CA ASP A 249 -10.71 -8.22 24.87
C ASP A 249 -11.94 -7.57 25.54
N SER A 250 -12.33 -6.38 25.08
CA SER A 250 -13.52 -5.66 25.57
C SER A 250 -14.08 -4.71 24.52
N ILE A 251 -15.35 -4.38 24.69
CA ILE A 251 -16.07 -3.39 23.88
C ILE A 251 -16.67 -2.36 24.82
N HIS A 252 -16.29 -1.10 24.63
CA HIS A 252 -16.87 0.06 25.33
C HIS A 252 -17.72 0.86 24.36
N VAL A 253 -18.92 1.22 24.78
CA VAL A 253 -19.85 2.03 23.99
C VAL A 253 -20.06 3.36 24.69
N ASP A 254 -19.72 4.43 24.00
CA ASP A 254 -19.95 5.78 24.48
C ASP A 254 -21.23 6.33 23.91
N ARG A 255 -22.13 6.69 24.81
CA ARG A 255 -23.44 7.27 24.53
C ARG A 255 -24.39 6.40 23.68
N GLN A 256 -25.67 6.42 24.06
CA GLN A 256 -26.77 5.71 23.41
C GLN A 256 -26.50 4.22 23.19
N ALA A 257 -25.87 3.58 24.17
CA ALA A 257 -25.51 2.17 24.09
C ALA A 257 -26.76 1.29 24.00
N LEU A 258 -26.81 0.44 22.98
CA LEU A 258 -27.83 -0.61 22.82
C LEU A 258 -27.11 -1.93 22.54
N LEU A 259 -27.44 -2.94 23.34
CA LEU A 259 -27.02 -4.33 23.12
C LEU A 259 -28.28 -5.17 22.79
N VAL A 260 -28.23 -5.86 21.67
CA VAL A 260 -29.23 -6.84 21.27
C VAL A 260 -28.56 -8.22 21.22
N GLU A 261 -29.13 -9.20 21.86
CA GLU A 261 -28.66 -10.57 21.87
C GLU A 261 -29.76 -11.52 21.40
N GLN A 262 -29.44 -12.40 20.47
CA GLN A 262 -30.34 -13.46 20.03
C GLN A 262 -30.25 -14.61 21.04
N LEU A 263 -31.31 -14.85 21.77
CA LEU A 263 -31.40 -16.00 22.66
C LEU A 263 -31.67 -17.26 21.83
N GLN A 264 -30.84 -18.26 22.01
CA GLN A 264 -31.12 -19.61 21.53
C GLN A 264 -32.12 -20.22 22.50
N THR A 265 -33.35 -20.43 22.07
CA THR A 265 -34.30 -21.28 22.80
C THR A 265 -33.88 -22.73 22.49
N ASP A 266 -33.38 -23.42 23.48
CA ASP A 266 -33.30 -24.86 23.43
C ASP A 266 -34.70 -25.41 23.20
N SER A 267 -34.98 -25.86 21.98
CA SER A 267 -36.16 -26.65 21.72
C SER A 267 -35.97 -27.99 22.40
N ALA A 268 -36.69 -28.15 23.53
CA ALA A 268 -36.80 -29.43 24.26
C ALA A 268 -37.43 -30.50 23.36
#